data_e254f04fcb2f06bead5495d17fcc7a6e
#
_entry.id   e254f04fcb2f06bead5495d17fcc7a6e
#
_cell.length_a   1.000
_cell.length_b   1.000
_cell.length_c   1.000
_cell.angle_alpha   90.00
_cell.angle_beta   90.00
_cell.angle_gamma   90.00
#
_symmetry.space_group_name_H-M   'P 1'
#
loop_
_entity.id
_entity.type
_entity.pdbx_description
1 polymer ?
#
loop_
_entity_poly.entity_id
_entity_poly.type
_entity_poly.pdbx_seq_one_letter_code
_entity_poly.pdbx_strand_id
1 'polypeptide(L)'
;MYQPLLLLPLLLTSAFANPHDPTIHHALEKRASFPIPSSKGSVTFSSPKTVSGTFDGGLKTYGRGVKCSGQKEGGDKDAVFILQDGATLKNAIIGADQIEGVHCEGSCTIENVWWTDVCEDALSLKGSGSGTHKIIGGGARNADDKVIQHNSGGKVIIQDFTVQNFGKLYRACGNCKKQFKRTVEISGVKASSGKSLVGINSNYGDTASIKGCATSVKEICVEYEGTNNNSKEPKKKSSGRSSYCKYSEPLTKC
;
A
#
# COMPACT_ATOMS: atom_id res chain seq x y z
N MET A 1 -23.55 -72.00 -26.28
CA MET A 1 -23.35 -71.59 -24.86
C MET A 1 -22.87 -70.14 -24.85
N TYR A 2 -23.76 -69.19 -24.62
CA TYR A 2 -23.42 -67.74 -24.51
C TYR A 2 -23.40 -67.37 -23.03
N GLN A 3 -22.23 -66.90 -22.53
CA GLN A 3 -22.14 -66.29 -21.20
C GLN A 3 -22.47 -64.82 -21.28
N PRO A 4 -23.29 -64.26 -20.39
CA PRO A 4 -23.51 -62.80 -20.35
C PRO A 4 -22.41 -62.10 -19.54
N LEU A 5 -21.90 -61.06 -20.13
CA LEU A 5 -20.91 -60.13 -19.53
C LEU A 5 -21.65 -59.22 -18.51
N LEU A 6 -21.34 -59.33 -17.23
CA LEU A 6 -21.84 -58.45 -16.17
C LEU A 6 -21.10 -57.13 -16.23
N LEU A 7 -21.75 -56.06 -16.60
CA LEU A 7 -21.30 -54.67 -16.46
C LEU A 7 -21.54 -54.20 -15.00
N LEU A 8 -20.46 -53.98 -14.28
CA LEU A 8 -20.47 -53.38 -12.94
C LEU A 8 -20.55 -51.85 -13.10
N PRO A 9 -21.52 -51.13 -12.49
CA PRO A 9 -21.53 -49.68 -12.55
C PRO A 9 -20.47 -49.06 -11.64
N LEU A 10 -19.61 -48.23 -12.22
CA LEU A 10 -18.63 -47.41 -11.50
C LEU A 10 -19.38 -46.28 -10.76
N LEU A 11 -19.56 -46.42 -9.45
CA LEU A 11 -20.07 -45.35 -8.60
C LEU A 11 -19.00 -44.26 -8.44
N LEU A 12 -19.13 -43.13 -9.16
CA LEU A 12 -18.36 -41.92 -8.87
C LEU A 12 -18.89 -41.32 -7.57
N THR A 13 -18.18 -41.52 -6.48
CA THR A 13 -18.38 -40.77 -5.25
C THR A 13 -17.77 -39.37 -5.40
N SER A 14 -18.59 -38.38 -5.61
CA SER A 14 -18.21 -36.97 -5.49
C SER A 14 -17.92 -36.67 -4.01
N ALA A 15 -16.66 -36.59 -3.64
CA ALA A 15 -16.25 -36.13 -2.33
C ALA A 15 -16.54 -34.62 -2.23
N PHE A 16 -17.62 -34.25 -1.57
CA PHE A 16 -17.86 -32.87 -1.16
C PHE A 16 -16.84 -32.53 -0.08
N ALA A 17 -15.95 -31.58 -0.36
CA ALA A 17 -15.02 -31.06 0.63
C ALA A 17 -15.81 -30.41 1.78
N ASN A 18 -15.58 -30.89 3.01
CA ASN A 18 -16.19 -30.35 4.21
C ASN A 18 -15.64 -28.93 4.48
N PRO A 19 -16.47 -27.87 4.50
CA PRO A 19 -16.01 -26.50 4.70
C PRO A 19 -15.39 -26.24 6.09
N HIS A 20 -15.48 -27.19 7.00
CA HIS A 20 -14.89 -27.12 8.35
C HIS A 20 -13.65 -28.01 8.53
N ASP A 21 -13.02 -28.48 7.46
CA ASP A 21 -11.77 -29.22 7.55
C ASP A 21 -10.63 -28.28 7.99
N PRO A 22 -10.01 -28.49 9.17
CA PRO A 22 -8.94 -27.62 9.67
C PRO A 22 -7.71 -27.62 8.76
N THR A 23 -7.51 -28.63 7.93
CA THR A 23 -6.41 -28.68 6.96
C THR A 23 -6.63 -27.73 5.80
N ILE A 24 -7.90 -27.50 5.40
CA ILE A 24 -8.28 -26.52 4.37
C ILE A 24 -8.12 -25.10 4.93
N HIS A 25 -8.53 -24.85 6.18
CA HIS A 25 -8.30 -23.57 6.84
C HIS A 25 -6.81 -23.24 6.96
N HIS A 26 -5.97 -24.18 7.37
CA HIS A 26 -4.52 -23.99 7.45
C HIS A 26 -3.88 -23.75 6.07
N ALA A 27 -4.38 -24.38 5.00
CA ALA A 27 -3.90 -24.14 3.64
C ALA A 27 -4.36 -22.78 3.08
N LEU A 28 -5.55 -22.30 3.47
CA LEU A 28 -6.05 -20.97 3.13
C LEU A 28 -5.31 -19.89 3.90
N GLU A 29 -5.03 -20.08 5.19
CA GLU A 29 -4.23 -19.16 5.99
C GLU A 29 -2.78 -19.05 5.49
N LYS A 30 -2.15 -20.14 5.04
CA LYS A 30 -0.83 -20.10 4.39
C LYS A 30 -0.82 -19.34 3.06
N ARG A 31 -1.95 -19.30 2.33
CA ARG A 31 -2.07 -18.49 1.09
C ARG A 31 -2.32 -17.02 1.35
N ALA A 32 -2.74 -16.64 2.55
CA ALA A 32 -3.05 -15.28 2.95
C ALA A 32 -1.95 -14.62 3.81
N SER A 33 -0.81 -15.28 4.04
CA SER A 33 0.25 -14.69 4.85
C SER A 33 0.93 -13.55 4.09
N PHE A 34 0.86 -12.36 4.64
CA PHE A 34 1.58 -11.19 4.15
C PHE A 34 3.11 -11.43 4.33
N PRO A 35 3.94 -11.30 3.28
CA PRO A 35 5.31 -11.79 3.27
C PRO A 35 6.32 -10.86 3.98
N ILE A 36 5.98 -10.35 5.17
CA ILE A 36 6.94 -9.55 5.96
C ILE A 36 8.12 -10.43 6.36
N PRO A 37 9.37 -10.00 6.12
CA PRO A 37 10.55 -10.72 6.54
C PRO A 37 10.64 -10.78 8.07
N SER A 38 11.28 -11.81 8.60
CA SER A 38 11.55 -11.91 10.04
C SER A 38 12.41 -10.76 10.53
N SER A 39 11.98 -10.11 11.62
CA SER A 39 12.73 -9.02 12.23
C SER A 39 14.04 -9.52 12.86
N LYS A 40 15.12 -8.78 12.65
CA LYS A 40 16.44 -9.03 13.24
C LYS A 40 16.67 -8.24 14.55
N GLY A 41 15.61 -7.83 15.21
CA GLY A 41 15.64 -7.08 16.46
C GLY A 41 14.73 -5.86 16.41
N SER A 42 14.62 -5.13 17.53
CA SER A 42 13.72 -3.98 17.65
C SER A 42 14.47 -2.75 18.13
N VAL A 43 14.03 -1.60 17.65
CA VAL A 43 14.56 -0.28 18.05
C VAL A 43 13.38 0.66 18.26
N THR A 44 13.28 1.23 19.45
CA THR A 44 12.28 2.25 19.78
C THR A 44 12.95 3.62 19.84
N PHE A 45 12.47 4.56 19.03
CA PHE A 45 12.96 5.93 19.02
C PHE A 45 12.12 6.83 19.94
N SER A 46 12.76 7.59 20.80
CA SER A 46 12.09 8.62 21.63
C SER A 46 11.66 9.85 20.82
N SER A 47 12.32 10.10 19.70
CA SER A 47 12.02 11.15 18.71
C SER A 47 12.23 10.61 17.28
N PRO A 48 11.67 11.22 16.23
CA PRO A 48 11.87 10.78 14.87
C PRO A 48 13.35 10.65 14.49
N LYS A 49 13.70 9.60 13.78
CA LYS A 49 15.03 9.44 13.21
C LYS A 49 15.13 10.20 11.90
N THR A 50 15.86 11.31 11.89
CA THR A 50 16.16 12.04 10.66
C THR A 50 17.27 11.34 9.88
N VAL A 51 17.08 11.24 8.57
CA VAL A 51 17.99 10.60 7.60
C VAL A 51 18.30 11.60 6.49
N SER A 52 19.58 11.94 6.30
CA SER A 52 20.05 12.85 5.25
C SER A 52 20.82 12.16 4.11
N GLY A 53 21.05 10.86 4.21
CA GLY A 53 21.72 10.02 3.21
C GLY A 53 21.05 8.68 3.12
N THR A 54 21.82 7.60 3.17
CA THR A 54 21.27 6.23 3.19
C THR A 54 21.25 5.67 4.60
N PHE A 55 20.08 5.20 5.04
CA PHE A 55 19.92 4.42 6.26
C PHE A 55 19.51 3.00 5.91
N ASP A 56 20.37 2.03 6.23
CA ASP A 56 20.04 0.60 6.14
C ASP A 56 19.57 0.10 7.50
N GLY A 57 18.29 -0.27 7.59
CA GLY A 57 17.67 -0.73 8.82
C GLY A 57 18.05 -2.17 9.20
N GLY A 58 18.76 -2.91 8.36
CA GLY A 58 19.19 -4.27 8.64
C GLY A 58 18.06 -5.25 8.94
N LEU A 59 16.86 -4.99 8.44
CA LEU A 59 15.62 -5.74 8.75
C LEU A 59 15.25 -5.75 10.24
N LYS A 60 15.62 -4.72 11.00
CA LYS A 60 15.11 -4.51 12.36
C LYS A 60 13.74 -3.85 12.32
N THR A 61 12.95 -4.06 13.37
CA THR A 61 11.67 -3.37 13.58
C THR A 61 11.90 -2.05 14.29
N TYR A 62 11.35 -0.98 13.74
CA TYR A 62 11.45 0.38 14.25
C TYR A 62 10.08 0.90 14.63
N GLY A 63 9.99 1.57 15.77
CA GLY A 63 8.77 2.18 16.28
C GLY A 63 9.05 3.38 17.18
N ARG A 64 7.99 3.92 17.75
CA ARG A 64 8.03 5.07 18.67
C ARG A 64 7.64 4.68 20.10
N GLY A 65 7.26 3.41 20.31
CA GLY A 65 6.78 2.95 21.60
C GLY A 65 5.43 3.56 22.02
N VAL A 66 4.64 4.02 21.06
CA VAL A 66 3.32 4.63 21.31
C VAL A 66 2.21 3.77 20.71
N LYS A 67 1.06 3.75 21.39
CA LYS A 67 -0.11 3.05 20.89
C LYS A 67 -0.78 3.88 19.79
N CYS A 68 -1.17 3.21 18.69
CA CYS A 68 -1.99 3.83 17.66
C CYS A 68 -3.29 4.38 18.26
N SER A 69 -3.60 5.64 17.98
CA SER A 69 -4.81 6.35 18.41
C SER A 69 -5.88 6.47 17.32
N GLY A 70 -5.80 5.64 16.26
CA GLY A 70 -6.69 5.68 15.09
C GLY A 70 -6.26 6.74 14.07
N GLN A 71 -7.22 7.21 13.27
CA GLN A 71 -6.99 8.12 12.14
C GLN A 71 -6.86 9.61 12.55
N LYS A 72 -6.26 9.87 13.71
CA LYS A 72 -5.95 11.24 14.11
C LYS A 72 -4.65 11.68 13.45
N GLU A 73 -4.74 12.71 12.60
CA GLU A 73 -3.58 13.33 11.97
C GLU A 73 -2.47 13.61 12.97
N GLY A 74 -1.30 13.07 12.68
CA GLY A 74 -0.07 13.35 13.39
C GLY A 74 0.74 14.45 12.70
N GLY A 75 1.97 14.64 13.14
CA GLY A 75 2.90 15.58 12.53
C GLY A 75 4.29 14.96 12.44
N ASP A 76 5.27 15.77 12.04
CA ASP A 76 6.65 15.29 11.89
C ASP A 76 7.21 14.70 13.18
N LYS A 77 6.82 15.26 14.34
CA LYS A 77 7.20 14.73 15.66
C LYS A 77 6.70 13.31 15.95
N ASP A 78 5.68 12.87 15.25
CA ASP A 78 5.00 11.58 15.45
C ASP A 78 5.52 10.49 14.48
N ALA A 79 6.34 10.88 13.48
CA ALA A 79 6.94 9.96 12.53
C ALA A 79 8.00 9.05 13.17
N VAL A 80 8.19 7.85 12.62
CA VAL A 80 9.32 6.98 12.97
C VAL A 80 10.60 7.47 12.29
N PHE A 81 10.51 7.77 10.99
CA PHE A 81 11.60 8.33 10.19
C PHE A 81 11.20 9.61 9.49
N ILE A 82 12.12 10.56 9.40
CA ILE A 82 12.03 11.75 8.54
C ILE A 82 13.19 11.70 7.56
N LEU A 83 12.89 11.56 6.27
CA LEU A 83 13.87 11.53 5.20
C LEU A 83 14.00 12.92 4.58
N GLN A 84 15.20 13.46 4.62
CA GLN A 84 15.52 14.70 3.92
C GLN A 84 15.60 14.49 2.40
N ASP A 85 15.65 15.54 1.63
CA ASP A 85 15.72 15.47 0.17
C ASP A 85 16.88 14.60 -0.30
N GLY A 86 16.59 13.66 -1.20
CA GLY A 86 17.52 12.66 -1.74
C GLY A 86 17.82 11.47 -0.83
N ALA A 87 17.29 11.44 0.39
CA ALA A 87 17.59 10.36 1.34
C ALA A 87 16.97 9.02 0.94
N THR A 88 17.62 7.94 1.39
CA THR A 88 17.19 6.55 1.18
C THR A 88 17.01 5.83 2.52
N LEU A 89 15.83 5.21 2.70
CA LEU A 89 15.58 4.25 3.77
C LEU A 89 15.46 2.87 3.14
N LYS A 90 16.26 1.92 3.62
CA LYS A 90 16.20 0.55 3.09
C LYS A 90 16.24 -0.52 4.17
N ASN A 91 15.70 -1.71 3.84
CA ASN A 91 15.73 -2.90 4.71
C ASN A 91 15.24 -2.59 6.13
N ALA A 92 14.09 -1.96 6.27
CA ALA A 92 13.51 -1.62 7.57
C ALA A 92 12.10 -2.20 7.72
N ILE A 93 11.72 -2.52 8.95
CA ILE A 93 10.35 -2.90 9.30
C ILE A 93 9.82 -1.82 10.23
N ILE A 94 8.68 -1.22 9.90
CA ILE A 94 7.97 -0.27 10.76
C ILE A 94 6.94 -1.06 11.57
N GLY A 95 7.05 -0.99 12.89
CA GLY A 95 6.17 -1.68 13.85
C GLY A 95 4.80 -1.03 13.95
N ALA A 96 3.94 -1.61 14.79
CA ALA A 96 2.60 -1.08 15.07
C ALA A 96 2.61 0.05 16.12
N ASP A 97 3.71 0.25 16.81
CA ASP A 97 3.88 1.17 17.94
C ASP A 97 4.27 2.58 17.49
N GLN A 98 3.50 3.15 16.57
CA GLN A 98 3.69 4.48 15.98
C GLN A 98 2.35 5.12 15.61
N ILE A 99 2.37 6.41 15.28
CA ILE A 99 1.21 7.16 14.76
C ILE A 99 1.44 7.43 13.28
N GLU A 100 2.57 8.07 12.94
CA GLU A 100 3.03 8.33 11.58
C GLU A 100 4.20 7.40 11.24
N GLY A 101 4.20 6.84 10.04
CA GLY A 101 5.26 5.92 9.62
C GLY A 101 6.53 6.67 9.19
N VAL A 102 6.64 6.97 7.91
CA VAL A 102 7.81 7.63 7.30
C VAL A 102 7.38 8.92 6.62
N HIS A 103 8.09 10.02 6.87
CA HIS A 103 7.93 11.28 6.16
C HIS A 103 9.10 11.53 5.23
N CYS A 104 8.84 11.92 3.98
CA CYS A 104 9.84 12.42 3.04
C CYS A 104 9.66 13.92 2.86
N GLU A 105 10.65 14.72 3.27
CA GLU A 105 10.60 16.18 3.16
C GLU A 105 11.03 16.70 1.78
N GLY A 106 11.47 15.82 0.90
CA GLY A 106 11.81 16.04 -0.49
C GLY A 106 11.75 14.72 -1.24
N SER A 107 12.46 14.61 -2.37
CA SER A 107 12.61 13.34 -3.07
C SER A 107 13.21 12.28 -2.15
N CYS A 108 12.71 11.07 -2.19
CA CYS A 108 13.21 9.99 -1.34
C CYS A 108 13.16 8.63 -2.05
N THR A 109 13.96 7.71 -1.55
CA THR A 109 13.92 6.31 -1.95
C THR A 109 13.59 5.43 -0.75
N ILE A 110 12.56 4.61 -0.88
CA ILE A 110 12.12 3.61 0.08
C ILE A 110 12.35 2.25 -0.59
N GLU A 111 13.25 1.43 -0.03
CA GLU A 111 13.65 0.17 -0.64
C GLU A 111 13.52 -0.98 0.36
N ASN A 112 12.70 -1.98 0.04
CA ASN A 112 12.46 -3.13 0.93
C ASN A 112 12.07 -2.70 2.36
N VAL A 113 11.12 -1.77 2.47
CA VAL A 113 10.56 -1.32 3.76
C VAL A 113 9.17 -1.90 3.94
N TRP A 114 8.89 -2.38 5.16
CA TRP A 114 7.69 -3.11 5.50
C TRP A 114 6.96 -2.44 6.67
N TRP A 115 5.65 -2.22 6.55
CA TRP A 115 4.79 -1.75 7.63
C TRP A 115 3.91 -2.90 8.12
N THR A 116 4.12 -3.30 9.38
CA THR A 116 3.40 -4.45 9.97
C THR A 116 1.94 -4.13 10.28
N ASP A 117 1.67 -2.87 10.59
CA ASP A 117 0.35 -2.37 10.96
C ASP A 117 0.38 -0.84 10.87
N VAL A 118 -0.31 -0.30 9.87
CA VAL A 118 -0.31 1.15 9.61
C VAL A 118 -1.31 1.83 10.51
N CYS A 119 -0.90 2.91 11.19
CA CYS A 119 -1.80 3.67 12.06
C CYS A 119 -2.51 4.77 11.27
N GLU A 120 -1.89 5.92 11.07
CA GLU A 120 -2.46 6.99 10.23
C GLU A 120 -2.02 6.77 8.78
N ASP A 121 -0.83 7.21 8.37
CA ASP A 121 -0.25 6.94 7.05
C ASP A 121 1.06 6.13 7.17
N ALA A 122 1.30 5.20 6.23
CA ALA A 122 2.57 4.48 6.20
C ALA A 122 3.70 5.39 5.73
N LEU A 123 3.46 6.15 4.65
CA LEU A 123 4.42 7.03 4.01
C LEU A 123 3.75 8.33 3.56
N SER A 124 4.19 9.46 4.09
CA SER A 124 3.76 10.80 3.68
C SER A 124 4.87 11.51 2.90
N LEU A 125 4.58 11.82 1.63
CA LEU A 125 5.49 12.53 0.73
C LEU A 125 5.21 14.01 0.82
N LYS A 126 5.99 14.70 1.61
CA LYS A 126 5.89 16.13 1.95
C LYS A 126 6.83 16.98 1.09
N GLY A 127 7.02 18.21 1.48
CA GLY A 127 7.85 19.17 0.76
C GLY A 127 7.10 19.91 -0.34
N SER A 128 7.76 20.86 -0.98
CA SER A 128 7.18 21.74 -2.00
C SER A 128 7.71 21.48 -3.41
N GLY A 129 8.55 20.45 -3.57
CA GLY A 129 9.23 20.15 -4.81
C GLY A 129 8.42 19.35 -5.80
N SER A 130 8.97 19.20 -6.98
CA SER A 130 8.45 18.36 -8.09
C SER A 130 9.35 17.16 -8.37
N GLY A 131 10.02 16.66 -7.38
CA GLY A 131 10.99 15.57 -7.50
C GLY A 131 10.37 14.20 -7.80
N THR A 132 11.20 13.16 -7.72
CA THR A 132 10.77 11.78 -7.90
C THR A 132 10.97 11.00 -6.59
N HIS A 133 9.89 10.40 -6.13
CA HIS A 133 9.92 9.46 -5.00
C HIS A 133 9.90 8.03 -5.54
N LYS A 134 10.71 7.16 -4.99
CA LYS A 134 10.80 5.75 -5.40
C LYS A 134 10.46 4.85 -4.23
N ILE A 135 9.49 3.96 -4.43
CA ILE A 135 9.11 2.92 -3.47
C ILE A 135 9.32 1.58 -4.17
N ILE A 136 10.35 0.83 -3.76
CA ILE A 136 10.83 -0.36 -4.45
C ILE A 136 10.80 -1.55 -3.49
N GLY A 137 10.03 -2.57 -3.81
CA GLY A 137 9.84 -3.72 -2.93
C GLY A 137 9.18 -3.35 -1.60
N GLY A 138 9.16 -4.27 -0.66
CA GLY A 138 8.53 -4.05 0.62
C GLY A 138 7.01 -4.19 0.58
N GLY A 139 6.35 -3.65 1.58
CA GLY A 139 4.88 -3.69 1.63
C GLY A 139 4.27 -3.14 2.90
N ALA A 140 2.95 -2.96 2.89
CA ALA A 140 2.18 -2.44 4.02
C ALA A 140 0.87 -3.19 4.19
N ARG A 141 0.40 -3.31 5.42
CA ARG A 141 -0.92 -3.86 5.72
C ARG A 141 -1.65 -3.09 6.81
N ASN A 142 -2.97 -3.31 6.84
CA ASN A 142 -3.88 -2.75 7.84
C ASN A 142 -3.87 -1.22 7.87
N ALA A 143 -3.89 -0.59 6.72
CA ALA A 143 -4.03 0.85 6.60
C ALA A 143 -5.53 1.21 6.48
N ASP A 144 -6.14 1.73 7.52
CA ASP A 144 -7.56 2.07 7.50
C ASP A 144 -7.90 3.12 6.45
N ASP A 145 -7.00 4.08 6.23
CA ASP A 145 -7.11 5.11 5.18
C ASP A 145 -6.01 4.97 4.13
N LYS A 146 -4.82 5.53 4.33
CA LYS A 146 -3.81 5.63 3.25
C LYS A 146 -2.51 4.87 3.59
N VAL A 147 -1.93 4.24 2.58
CA VAL A 147 -0.56 3.72 2.68
C VAL A 147 0.41 4.82 2.26
N ILE A 148 0.19 5.45 1.10
CA ILE A 148 1.06 6.51 0.57
C ILE A 148 0.23 7.76 0.34
N GLN A 149 0.47 8.81 1.13
CA GLN A 149 -0.10 10.14 0.99
C GLN A 149 0.89 11.04 0.25
N HIS A 150 0.47 11.60 -0.90
CA HIS A 150 1.32 12.46 -1.72
C HIS A 150 0.89 13.92 -1.61
N ASN A 151 1.55 14.67 -0.74
CA ASN A 151 1.29 16.10 -0.50
C ASN A 151 2.14 16.98 -1.42
N SER A 152 3.38 16.62 -1.71
CA SER A 152 4.26 17.30 -2.67
C SER A 152 3.76 17.17 -4.11
N GLY A 153 4.48 17.74 -5.06
CA GLY A 153 4.30 17.53 -6.49
C GLY A 153 5.25 16.49 -7.05
N GLY A 154 5.23 16.29 -8.37
CA GLY A 154 6.15 15.45 -9.09
C GLY A 154 5.69 14.02 -9.30
N LYS A 155 6.64 13.09 -9.29
CA LYS A 155 6.41 11.69 -9.65
C LYS A 155 6.62 10.75 -8.48
N VAL A 156 5.75 9.75 -8.36
CA VAL A 156 5.90 8.59 -7.49
C VAL A 156 6.01 7.33 -8.34
N ILE A 157 7.07 6.55 -8.12
CA ILE A 157 7.28 5.24 -8.72
C ILE A 157 7.11 4.19 -7.62
N ILE A 158 6.14 3.29 -7.79
CA ILE A 158 5.88 2.18 -6.88
C ILE A 158 6.15 0.90 -7.65
N GLN A 159 7.15 0.14 -7.24
CA GLN A 159 7.57 -1.07 -7.92
C GLN A 159 7.65 -2.26 -6.97
N ASP A 160 7.08 -3.40 -7.38
CA ASP A 160 7.14 -4.69 -6.66
C ASP A 160 6.71 -4.60 -5.18
N PHE A 161 5.69 -3.76 -4.90
CA PHE A 161 5.18 -3.51 -3.56
C PHE A 161 3.97 -4.40 -3.25
N THR A 162 3.92 -4.95 -2.04
CA THR A 162 2.79 -5.77 -1.59
C THR A 162 1.91 -4.99 -0.62
N VAL A 163 0.59 -4.98 -0.84
CA VAL A 163 -0.34 -4.29 0.06
C VAL A 163 -1.55 -5.16 0.38
N GLN A 164 -1.93 -5.20 1.65
CA GLN A 164 -3.04 -6.02 2.14
C GLN A 164 -3.87 -5.27 3.18
N ASN A 165 -5.19 -5.39 3.11
CA ASN A 165 -6.15 -4.76 4.02
C ASN A 165 -5.91 -3.25 4.14
N PHE A 166 -6.38 -2.49 3.14
CA PHE A 166 -6.05 -1.06 3.03
C PHE A 166 -7.24 -0.22 2.52
N GLY A 167 -7.27 1.03 2.95
CA GLY A 167 -8.17 2.03 2.38
C GLY A 167 -7.73 2.43 0.97
N LYS A 168 -6.54 3.04 0.87
CA LYS A 168 -5.94 3.46 -0.42
C LYS A 168 -4.44 3.14 -0.42
N LEU A 169 -3.92 2.50 -1.50
CA LEU A 169 -2.48 2.35 -1.63
C LEU A 169 -1.81 3.71 -1.89
N TYR A 170 -2.34 4.48 -2.82
CA TYR A 170 -1.82 5.81 -3.15
C TYR A 170 -2.94 6.83 -3.19
N ARG A 171 -2.71 7.99 -2.58
CA ARG A 171 -3.61 9.14 -2.63
C ARG A 171 -2.85 10.44 -2.87
N ALA A 172 -3.12 11.10 -3.99
CA ALA A 172 -2.75 12.49 -4.21
C ALA A 172 -3.55 13.38 -3.24
N CYS A 173 -2.91 14.33 -2.55
CA CYS A 173 -3.59 15.17 -1.59
C CYS A 173 -4.79 15.90 -2.21
N GLY A 174 -5.97 15.62 -1.71
CA GLY A 174 -7.22 16.11 -2.28
C GLY A 174 -7.56 17.53 -1.89
N ASN A 175 -7.07 18.03 -0.75
CA ASN A 175 -7.44 19.32 -0.18
C ASN A 175 -6.23 20.11 0.39
N CYS A 176 -5.01 19.78 -0.01
CA CYS A 176 -3.85 20.58 0.35
C CYS A 176 -4.00 22.04 -0.10
N LYS A 177 -3.61 22.99 0.77
CA LYS A 177 -3.65 24.44 0.46
C LYS A 177 -2.90 24.79 -0.83
N LYS A 178 -1.77 24.11 -1.07
CA LYS A 178 -1.02 24.19 -2.32
C LYS A 178 -1.21 22.90 -3.08
N GLN A 179 -1.76 23.00 -4.28
CA GLN A 179 -1.94 21.87 -5.17
C GLN A 179 -0.84 21.83 -6.24
N PHE A 180 -0.55 20.62 -6.70
CA PHE A 180 0.47 20.34 -7.70
C PHE A 180 -0.09 19.35 -8.71
N LYS A 181 0.51 19.28 -9.89
CA LYS A 181 0.37 18.13 -10.77
C LYS A 181 1.22 16.99 -10.24
N ARG A 182 0.62 15.81 -10.16
CA ARG A 182 1.26 14.58 -9.67
C ARG A 182 1.15 13.45 -10.69
N THR A 183 2.16 12.62 -10.75
CA THR A 183 2.15 11.41 -11.56
C THR A 183 2.49 10.21 -10.69
N VAL A 184 1.70 9.16 -10.75
CA VAL A 184 2.04 7.88 -10.12
C VAL A 184 2.20 6.78 -11.17
N GLU A 185 3.31 6.07 -11.10
CA GLU A 185 3.61 4.90 -11.92
C GLU A 185 3.75 3.67 -11.03
N ILE A 186 2.91 2.68 -11.25
CA ILE A 186 2.86 1.45 -10.46
C ILE A 186 3.21 0.28 -11.38
N SER A 187 4.16 -0.56 -10.93
CA SER A 187 4.53 -1.80 -11.62
C SER A 187 4.78 -2.93 -10.63
N GLY A 188 4.38 -4.16 -10.98
CA GLY A 188 4.63 -5.35 -10.16
C GLY A 188 3.92 -5.36 -8.79
N VAL A 189 2.97 -4.45 -8.54
CA VAL A 189 2.24 -4.38 -7.27
C VAL A 189 1.33 -5.59 -7.09
N LYS A 190 1.33 -6.16 -5.88
CA LYS A 190 0.41 -7.20 -5.41
C LYS A 190 -0.52 -6.61 -4.36
N ALA A 191 -1.80 -6.46 -4.70
CA ALA A 191 -2.78 -5.83 -3.83
C ALA A 191 -3.91 -6.79 -3.45
N SER A 192 -4.29 -6.82 -2.18
CA SER A 192 -5.41 -7.63 -1.70
C SER A 192 -6.23 -6.92 -0.62
N SER A 193 -7.55 -7.11 -0.67
CA SER A 193 -8.49 -6.59 0.34
C SER A 193 -8.39 -5.06 0.53
N GLY A 194 -8.64 -4.29 -0.55
CA GLY A 194 -8.54 -2.83 -0.55
C GLY A 194 -9.82 -2.10 -0.94
N LYS A 195 -9.97 -0.85 -0.50
CA LYS A 195 -11.06 0.03 -0.97
C LYS A 195 -10.71 0.62 -2.35
N SER A 196 -9.55 1.27 -2.49
CA SER A 196 -9.07 1.74 -3.79
C SER A 196 -7.55 1.62 -3.91
N LEU A 197 -7.06 1.26 -5.11
CA LEU A 197 -5.61 1.18 -5.30
C LEU A 197 -5.03 2.58 -5.46
N VAL A 198 -5.61 3.42 -6.31
CA VAL A 198 -5.09 4.77 -6.60
C VAL A 198 -6.21 5.80 -6.54
N GLY A 199 -5.93 6.95 -5.93
CA GLY A 199 -6.77 8.15 -5.97
C GLY A 199 -5.98 9.36 -6.46
N ILE A 200 -6.43 10.00 -7.53
CA ILE A 200 -5.79 11.16 -8.16
C ILE A 200 -6.76 12.34 -8.28
N ASN A 201 -6.23 13.55 -8.44
CA ASN A 201 -7.03 14.77 -8.68
C ASN A 201 -6.92 15.18 -10.15
N SER A 202 -7.82 14.68 -11.01
CA SER A 202 -7.76 14.93 -12.46
C SER A 202 -7.90 16.41 -12.84
N ASN A 203 -8.56 17.22 -12.01
CA ASN A 203 -8.67 18.68 -12.23
C ASN A 203 -7.33 19.44 -12.06
N TYR A 204 -6.33 18.82 -11.42
CA TYR A 204 -4.96 19.37 -11.35
C TYR A 204 -4.00 18.69 -12.34
N GLY A 205 -4.53 17.84 -13.25
CA GLY A 205 -3.75 17.16 -14.27
C GLY A 205 -2.97 15.95 -13.75
N ASP A 206 -3.36 15.41 -12.60
CA ASP A 206 -2.76 14.18 -12.08
C ASP A 206 -2.97 13.01 -13.03
N THR A 207 -2.01 12.09 -13.09
CA THR A 207 -2.10 10.88 -13.91
C THR A 207 -1.61 9.65 -13.15
N ALA A 208 -2.21 8.51 -13.45
CA ALA A 208 -1.82 7.21 -12.93
C ALA A 208 -1.58 6.20 -14.07
N SER A 209 -0.49 5.44 -13.99
CA SER A 209 -0.24 4.26 -14.81
C SER A 209 -0.05 3.06 -13.89
N ILE A 210 -0.85 2.00 -14.08
CA ILE A 210 -0.93 0.89 -13.12
C ILE A 210 -0.72 -0.43 -13.87
N LYS A 211 0.29 -1.20 -13.42
CA LYS A 211 0.57 -2.57 -13.83
C LYS A 211 0.80 -3.42 -12.59
N GLY A 212 0.09 -4.53 -12.47
CA GLY A 212 0.20 -5.40 -11.30
C GLY A 212 -0.98 -6.34 -11.20
N CYS A 213 -1.19 -6.91 -10.03
CA CYS A 213 -2.33 -7.75 -9.74
C CYS A 213 -3.14 -7.25 -8.54
N ALA A 214 -4.45 -7.52 -8.54
CA ALA A 214 -5.33 -7.12 -7.48
C ALA A 214 -6.42 -8.18 -7.21
N THR A 215 -6.62 -8.51 -5.94
CA THR A 215 -7.67 -9.42 -5.49
C THR A 215 -8.52 -8.74 -4.42
N SER A 216 -9.84 -8.71 -4.59
CA SER A 216 -10.76 -8.05 -3.64
C SER A 216 -10.44 -6.57 -3.39
N VAL A 217 -10.01 -5.84 -4.42
CA VAL A 217 -9.87 -4.38 -4.42
C VAL A 217 -11.07 -3.80 -5.15
N LYS A 218 -11.82 -2.91 -4.47
CA LYS A 218 -13.11 -2.42 -5.00
C LYS A 218 -12.94 -1.49 -6.20
N GLU A 219 -11.92 -0.61 -6.17
CA GLU A 219 -11.68 0.40 -7.20
C GLU A 219 -10.19 0.46 -7.53
N ILE A 220 -9.83 0.34 -8.79
CA ILE A 220 -8.42 0.36 -9.21
C ILE A 220 -7.90 1.79 -9.31
N CYS A 221 -8.66 2.69 -9.91
CA CYS A 221 -8.27 4.09 -10.01
C CYS A 221 -9.50 4.98 -9.87
N VAL A 222 -9.39 5.96 -8.98
CA VAL A 222 -10.47 6.92 -8.67
C VAL A 222 -9.98 8.32 -9.00
N GLU A 223 -10.76 9.03 -9.79
CA GLU A 223 -10.57 10.45 -10.06
C GLU A 223 -11.39 11.31 -9.11
N TYR A 224 -10.74 12.30 -8.54
CA TYR A 224 -11.37 13.29 -7.70
C TYR A 224 -11.25 14.69 -8.32
N GLU A 225 -12.18 15.55 -7.98
CA GLU A 225 -12.04 16.99 -8.06
C GLU A 225 -11.41 17.45 -6.75
N GLY A 226 -10.09 17.65 -6.78
CA GLY A 226 -9.34 18.19 -5.65
C GLY A 226 -9.62 19.68 -5.44
N THR A 227 -9.30 20.18 -4.26
CA THR A 227 -9.46 21.57 -3.85
C THR A 227 -8.20 22.09 -3.17
N ASN A 228 -7.99 23.40 -3.16
CA ASN A 228 -6.95 24.08 -2.38
C ASN A 228 -7.48 24.59 -1.02
N ASN A 229 -8.68 24.22 -0.66
CA ASN A 229 -9.29 24.54 0.62
C ASN A 229 -9.25 23.32 1.54
N ASN A 230 -8.36 23.33 2.53
CA ASN A 230 -8.17 22.22 3.45
C ASN A 230 -9.34 21.92 4.39
N SER A 231 -10.35 22.81 4.43
CA SER A 231 -11.61 22.59 5.16
C SER A 231 -12.68 21.94 4.28
N LYS A 232 -12.38 21.63 3.02
CA LYS A 232 -13.32 20.99 2.08
C LYS A 232 -12.81 19.61 1.68
N GLU A 233 -13.73 18.66 1.60
CA GLU A 233 -13.41 17.34 1.08
C GLU A 233 -13.38 17.35 -0.46
N PRO A 234 -12.42 16.64 -1.08
CA PRO A 234 -12.38 16.45 -2.52
C PRO A 234 -13.58 15.61 -2.98
N LYS A 235 -14.19 16.01 -4.11
CA LYS A 235 -15.35 15.30 -4.65
C LYS A 235 -14.92 14.14 -5.56
N LYS A 236 -15.45 12.94 -5.35
CA LYS A 236 -15.27 11.84 -6.29
C LYS A 236 -15.97 12.17 -7.61
N LYS A 237 -15.24 12.09 -8.72
CA LYS A 237 -15.77 12.33 -10.09
C LYS A 237 -16.11 11.02 -10.78
N SER A 238 -15.16 10.09 -10.84
CA SER A 238 -15.28 8.85 -11.57
C SER A 238 -14.39 7.76 -10.97
N SER A 239 -14.59 6.54 -11.39
CA SER A 239 -13.75 5.38 -11.09
C SER A 239 -13.60 4.54 -12.35
N GLY A 240 -12.45 3.93 -12.54
CA GLY A 240 -12.16 3.12 -13.70
C GLY A 240 -11.10 3.72 -14.61
N ARG A 241 -11.00 3.20 -15.84
CA ARG A 241 -10.04 3.68 -16.86
C ARG A 241 -10.47 5.03 -17.45
N SER A 242 -9.48 5.87 -17.70
CA SER A 242 -9.65 7.14 -18.40
C SER A 242 -8.34 7.60 -19.03
N SER A 243 -8.31 8.80 -19.58
CA SER A 243 -7.07 9.45 -20.02
C SER A 243 -6.10 9.73 -18.87
N TYR A 244 -6.60 9.85 -17.64
CA TYR A 244 -5.84 10.07 -16.41
C TYR A 244 -5.51 8.78 -15.66
N CYS A 245 -6.36 7.77 -15.74
CA CYS A 245 -6.24 6.45 -15.09
C CYS A 245 -5.94 5.37 -16.14
N LYS A 246 -4.68 4.98 -16.31
CA LYS A 246 -4.24 4.06 -17.36
C LYS A 246 -3.87 2.69 -16.77
N TYR A 247 -4.59 1.64 -17.12
CA TYR A 247 -4.31 0.24 -16.76
C TYR A 247 -5.09 -0.72 -17.66
N SER A 248 -4.74 -2.00 -17.67
CA SER A 248 -5.52 -3.04 -18.35
C SER A 248 -6.69 -3.49 -17.47
N GLU A 249 -7.87 -3.70 -18.03
CA GLU A 249 -9.03 -4.22 -17.32
C GLU A 249 -9.40 -5.62 -17.80
N PRO A 250 -9.73 -6.52 -16.88
CA PRO A 250 -9.45 -6.42 -15.43
C PRO A 250 -7.94 -6.52 -15.16
N LEU A 251 -7.48 -6.02 -14.00
CA LEU A 251 -6.16 -6.40 -13.51
C LEU A 251 -6.16 -7.91 -13.24
N THR A 252 -5.03 -8.55 -13.47
CA THR A 252 -4.87 -9.96 -13.11
C THR A 252 -5.12 -10.16 -11.61
N LYS A 253 -5.69 -11.31 -11.24
CA LYS A 253 -5.80 -11.67 -9.82
C LYS A 253 -4.43 -12.08 -9.29
N CYS A 254 -4.05 -11.60 -8.12
CA CYS A 254 -2.91 -12.15 -7.40
C CYS A 254 -3.24 -13.59 -6.94
#